data_6f375008471474eeccde91078c5f51b7
#
_entry.id   6f375008471474eeccde91078c5f51b7
#
_cell.length_a   1.000
_cell.length_b   1.000
_cell.length_c   1.000
_cell.angle_alpha   90.00
_cell.angle_beta   90.00
_cell.angle_gamma   90.00
#
_symmetry.space_group_name_H-M   'P 1'
#
loop_
_entity.id
_entity.type
_entity.pdbx_description
1 polymer ?
#
loop_
_entity_poly.entity_id
_entity_poly.type
_entity_poly.pdbx_seq_one_letter_code
_entity_poly.pdbx_strand_id
1 'polypeptide(L)'
;MTPVPPGQPGTTANPWSPAPPGNVKFTTFNPAGSANPGQAANNRLWQQGTFTGLDCNFTLEIELPTAASTVTLQLVHFSQPAQIEALDSSNSVVDKASQAPPQKVASTLTLSGAGITKVVVHSPADEVILIEFCYS
;
A
#
# COMPACT_ATOMS: atom_id res chain seq x y z
N MET A 1 8.61 -1.81 11.85
CA MET A 1 7.56 -1.72 10.82
C MET A 1 6.20 -1.91 11.49
N THR A 2 5.24 -1.10 11.14
CA THR A 2 3.90 -1.16 11.74
C THR A 2 3.01 -2.07 10.90
N PRO A 3 2.47 -3.16 11.46
CA PRO A 3 1.57 -4.03 10.71
C PRO A 3 0.26 -3.33 10.37
N VAL A 4 -0.33 -3.71 9.28
CA VAL A 4 -1.70 -3.30 8.95
C VAL A 4 -2.63 -3.85 10.03
N PRO A 5 -3.56 -3.05 10.57
CA PRO A 5 -4.36 -3.47 11.72
C PRO A 5 -5.09 -4.78 11.51
N PRO A 6 -5.24 -5.57 12.58
CA PRO A 6 -6.01 -6.81 12.49
C PRO A 6 -7.49 -6.53 12.28
N GLY A 7 -8.18 -7.45 11.64
CA GLY A 7 -9.60 -7.40 11.39
C GLY A 7 -10.07 -8.67 10.71
N GLN A 8 -11.35 -8.74 10.43
CA GLN A 8 -11.89 -9.88 9.68
C GLN A 8 -11.67 -9.67 8.19
N PRO A 9 -11.15 -10.65 7.45
CA PRO A 9 -11.00 -10.57 6.01
C PRO A 9 -12.31 -10.17 5.34
N GLY A 10 -12.22 -9.26 4.36
CA GLY A 10 -13.38 -8.77 3.63
C GLY A 10 -14.17 -7.67 4.33
N THR A 11 -13.82 -7.32 5.57
CA THR A 11 -14.43 -6.16 6.25
C THR A 11 -13.69 -4.88 5.88
N THR A 12 -14.39 -3.75 6.00
CA THR A 12 -13.76 -2.45 5.80
C THR A 12 -12.70 -2.24 6.88
N ALA A 13 -11.48 -1.96 6.44
CA ALA A 13 -10.43 -1.52 7.34
C ALA A 13 -10.46 -0.01 7.38
N ASN A 14 -10.55 0.56 8.56
CA ASN A 14 -10.13 1.93 8.78
C ASN A 14 -8.79 1.82 9.51
N PRO A 15 -7.73 1.58 8.74
CA PRO A 15 -6.47 1.21 9.30
C PRO A 15 -5.93 2.39 10.03
N TRP A 16 -5.86 2.62 11.13
CA TRP A 16 -5.23 3.73 11.81
C TRP A 16 -6.10 4.97 11.95
N SER A 17 -7.23 4.79 12.65
CA SER A 17 -7.96 5.89 13.25
C SER A 17 -8.14 5.58 14.75
N PRO A 18 -7.41 6.24 15.64
CA PRO A 18 -6.24 7.08 15.41
C PRO A 18 -5.04 6.26 14.91
N ALA A 19 -4.33 6.84 13.98
CA ALA A 19 -3.29 6.14 13.27
C ALA A 19 -2.03 5.94 14.09
N PRO A 20 -1.56 4.73 14.32
CA PRO A 20 -0.15 4.50 14.64
C PRO A 20 0.63 4.07 13.38
N PRO A 21 1.77 4.66 13.10
CA PRO A 21 2.32 5.83 13.78
C PRO A 21 1.75 7.11 13.18
N GLY A 22 1.13 7.95 14.00
CA GLY A 22 0.79 9.31 13.70
C GLY A 22 0.08 9.61 12.37
N ASN A 23 -1.21 9.30 12.23
CA ASN A 23 -2.07 9.83 11.17
C ASN A 23 -1.67 9.49 9.72
N VAL A 24 -1.06 8.35 9.48
CA VAL A 24 -0.86 7.86 8.13
C VAL A 24 -2.22 7.54 7.52
N LYS A 25 -2.49 8.06 6.33
CA LYS A 25 -3.76 7.87 5.67
C LYS A 25 -3.62 6.92 4.49
N PHE A 26 -4.45 5.88 4.48
CA PHE A 26 -4.53 4.90 3.39
C PHE A 26 -5.80 5.16 2.60
N THR A 27 -5.67 5.23 1.28
CA THR A 27 -6.82 5.33 0.38
C THR A 27 -6.63 4.36 -0.76
N THR A 28 -7.58 3.43 -0.92
CA THR A 28 -7.56 2.49 -2.04
C THR A 28 -8.54 2.92 -3.11
N PHE A 29 -8.25 2.54 -4.35
CA PHE A 29 -9.05 2.90 -5.51
C PHE A 29 -9.49 1.64 -6.24
N ASN A 30 -10.69 1.69 -6.82
CA ASN A 30 -11.28 0.58 -7.55
C ASN A 30 -10.38 0.15 -8.71
N PRO A 31 -10.33 -1.17 -9.00
CA PRO A 31 -9.52 -1.68 -10.09
C PRO A 31 -10.06 -1.24 -11.45
N ALA A 32 -9.17 -1.24 -12.44
CA ALA A 32 -9.56 -1.10 -13.83
C ALA A 32 -10.51 -2.25 -14.19
N GLY A 33 -11.58 -1.93 -14.94
CA GLY A 33 -12.58 -2.91 -15.30
C GLY A 33 -13.76 -3.00 -14.34
N SER A 34 -13.71 -2.33 -13.19
CA SER A 34 -14.88 -2.17 -12.33
C SER A 34 -15.86 -1.14 -12.90
N ALA A 35 -17.06 -1.05 -12.33
CA ALA A 35 -18.07 -0.06 -12.76
C ALA A 35 -17.56 1.38 -12.62
N ASN A 36 -16.72 1.65 -11.62
CA ASN A 36 -16.18 2.98 -11.33
C ASN A 36 -14.66 2.87 -11.12
N PRO A 37 -13.88 2.64 -12.19
CA PRO A 37 -12.43 2.51 -12.05
C PRO A 37 -11.79 3.81 -11.58
N GLY A 38 -10.79 3.71 -10.72
CA GLY A 38 -10.06 4.86 -10.21
C GLY A 38 -10.75 5.65 -9.12
N GLN A 39 -12.02 5.38 -8.79
CA GLN A 39 -12.67 6.03 -7.65
C GLN A 39 -12.24 5.39 -6.34
N ALA A 40 -12.27 6.18 -5.27
CA ALA A 40 -11.93 5.68 -3.94
C ALA A 40 -12.81 4.49 -3.59
N ALA A 41 -12.18 3.43 -3.13
CA ALA A 41 -12.84 2.20 -2.70
C ALA A 41 -12.81 2.12 -1.18
N ASN A 42 -13.60 1.19 -0.64
CA ASN A 42 -13.52 0.88 0.77
C ASN A 42 -12.22 0.15 1.05
N ASN A 43 -11.45 0.65 1.99
CA ASN A 43 -10.26 -0.05 2.46
C ASN A 43 -10.70 -1.37 3.10
N ARG A 44 -10.28 -2.48 2.55
CA ARG A 44 -10.70 -3.80 3.00
C ARG A 44 -9.50 -4.62 3.42
N LEU A 45 -9.68 -5.39 4.47
CA LEU A 45 -8.75 -6.46 4.79
C LEU A 45 -9.05 -7.66 3.90
N TRP A 46 -7.99 -8.27 3.41
CA TRP A 46 -8.08 -9.45 2.55
C TRP A 46 -7.17 -10.53 3.08
N GLN A 47 -7.65 -11.75 3.06
CA GLN A 47 -6.85 -12.92 3.42
C GLN A 47 -6.80 -13.85 2.22
N GLN A 48 -5.58 -14.27 1.87
CA GLN A 48 -5.39 -15.33 0.89
C GLN A 48 -4.26 -16.25 1.37
N GLY A 49 -4.57 -17.51 1.57
CA GLY A 49 -3.65 -18.44 2.22
C GLY A 49 -3.37 -18.00 3.66
N THR A 50 -2.11 -17.86 3.99
CA THR A 50 -1.67 -17.39 5.31
C THR A 50 -1.45 -15.87 5.36
N PHE A 51 -1.64 -15.17 4.24
CA PHE A 51 -1.40 -13.74 4.18
C PHE A 51 -2.66 -12.96 4.47
N THR A 52 -2.56 -11.99 5.37
CA THR A 52 -3.64 -11.07 5.70
C THR A 52 -3.07 -9.66 5.72
N GLY A 53 -3.80 -8.72 5.14
CA GLY A 53 -3.40 -7.33 5.13
C GLY A 53 -4.42 -6.45 4.42
N LEU A 54 -4.02 -5.24 4.07
CA LEU A 54 -4.86 -4.31 3.34
C LEU A 54 -4.86 -4.68 1.85
N ASP A 55 -6.05 -4.89 1.30
CA ASP A 55 -6.24 -5.06 -0.13
C ASP A 55 -5.89 -3.74 -0.84
N CYS A 56 -4.85 -3.75 -1.65
CA CYS A 56 -4.42 -2.54 -2.35
C CYS A 56 -5.36 -2.15 -3.50
N ASN A 57 -6.32 -2.99 -3.85
CA ASN A 57 -7.17 -2.80 -5.02
C ASN A 57 -6.32 -2.52 -6.28
N PHE A 58 -6.75 -1.59 -7.11
CA PHE A 58 -5.98 -1.17 -8.27
C PHE A 58 -4.82 -0.25 -7.88
N THR A 59 -5.10 0.69 -6.99
CA THR A 59 -4.10 1.65 -6.52
C THR A 59 -4.30 1.88 -5.03
N LEU A 60 -3.21 1.94 -4.30
CA LEU A 60 -3.19 2.35 -2.90
C LEU A 60 -2.32 3.60 -2.79
N GLU A 61 -2.89 4.66 -2.20
CA GLU A 61 -2.13 5.85 -1.82
C GLU A 61 -1.93 5.87 -0.32
N ILE A 62 -0.70 6.09 0.10
CA ILE A 62 -0.30 6.20 1.51
C ILE A 62 0.22 7.61 1.72
N GLU A 63 -0.52 8.41 2.49
CA GLU A 63 -0.15 9.79 2.78
C GLU A 63 0.46 9.88 4.17
N LEU A 64 1.66 10.46 4.25
CA LEU A 64 2.41 10.59 5.48
C LEU A 64 2.09 11.93 6.16
N PRO A 65 1.96 11.96 7.50
CA PRO A 65 1.70 13.20 8.23
C PRO A 65 2.90 14.15 8.25
N THR A 66 4.10 13.60 8.10
CA THR A 66 5.35 14.35 8.03
C THR A 66 6.24 13.77 6.95
N ALA A 67 7.11 14.59 6.37
CA ALA A 67 8.02 14.13 5.35
C ALA A 67 8.99 13.09 5.91
N ALA A 68 9.24 12.04 5.15
CA ALA A 68 10.16 10.97 5.49
C ALA A 68 11.33 10.93 4.51
N SER A 69 12.41 10.30 4.93
CA SER A 69 13.55 10.00 4.05
C SER A 69 13.57 8.55 3.59
N THR A 70 12.84 7.69 4.30
CA THR A 70 12.80 6.25 4.01
C THR A 70 11.40 5.72 4.28
N VAL A 71 10.90 4.90 3.38
CA VAL A 71 9.66 4.14 3.58
C VAL A 71 9.93 2.67 3.26
N THR A 72 9.31 1.78 4.03
CA THR A 72 9.45 0.34 3.86
C THR A 72 8.07 -0.30 3.86
N LEU A 73 7.83 -1.16 2.88
CA LEU A 73 6.57 -1.87 2.71
C LEU A 73 6.84 -3.36 2.62
N GLN A 74 5.99 -4.17 3.25
CA GLN A 74 5.94 -5.59 3.01
C GLN A 74 4.67 -5.91 2.25
N LEU A 75 4.82 -6.49 1.07
CA LEU A 75 3.75 -6.77 0.13
C LEU A 75 3.79 -8.22 -0.33
N VAL A 76 2.64 -8.74 -0.71
CA VAL A 76 2.54 -10.03 -1.40
C VAL A 76 1.58 -9.86 -2.59
N HIS A 77 1.93 -10.44 -3.73
CA HIS A 77 1.05 -10.44 -4.91
C HIS A 77 0.68 -11.86 -5.31
N PHE A 78 -0.48 -12.00 -5.93
CA PHE A 78 -1.04 -13.28 -6.34
C PHE A 78 -1.27 -13.38 -7.85
N SER A 79 -0.92 -12.34 -8.59
CA SER A 79 -0.97 -12.29 -10.04
C SER A 79 0.27 -11.57 -10.56
N GLN A 80 0.23 -10.25 -10.71
CA GLN A 80 1.37 -9.48 -11.20
C GLN A 80 2.02 -8.68 -10.08
N PRO A 81 3.36 -8.48 -10.15
CA PRO A 81 4.08 -7.68 -9.16
C PRO A 81 3.57 -6.25 -9.07
N ALA A 82 3.58 -5.70 -7.86
CA ALA A 82 3.24 -4.30 -7.64
C ALA A 82 4.38 -3.39 -8.07
N GLN A 83 4.01 -2.18 -8.50
CA GLN A 83 4.92 -1.07 -8.80
C GLN A 83 4.72 -0.01 -7.74
N ILE A 84 5.79 0.46 -7.11
CA ILE A 84 5.70 1.40 -6.01
C ILE A 84 6.46 2.68 -6.36
N GLU A 85 5.85 3.84 -6.05
CA GLU A 85 6.46 5.15 -6.22
C GLU A 85 6.42 5.92 -4.92
N ALA A 86 7.51 6.59 -4.58
CA ALA A 86 7.59 7.55 -3.49
C ALA A 86 7.59 8.96 -4.07
N LEU A 87 6.71 9.81 -3.57
CA LEU A 87 6.49 11.17 -4.06
C LEU A 87 6.78 12.20 -2.98
N ASP A 88 7.29 13.36 -3.38
CA ASP A 88 7.45 14.50 -2.50
C ASP A 88 6.18 15.37 -2.46
N SER A 89 6.22 16.49 -1.73
CA SER A 89 5.08 17.39 -1.58
C SER A 89 4.65 18.06 -2.89
N SER A 90 5.49 18.04 -3.91
CA SER A 90 5.16 18.54 -5.25
C SER A 90 4.62 17.44 -6.16
N ASN A 91 4.38 16.24 -5.63
CA ASN A 91 4.01 15.04 -6.39
C ASN A 91 5.06 14.61 -7.42
N SER A 92 6.30 14.96 -7.18
CA SER A 92 7.43 14.48 -7.99
C SER A 92 7.90 13.13 -7.45
N VAL A 93 8.17 12.19 -8.36
CA VAL A 93 8.69 10.87 -7.98
C VAL A 93 10.14 11.03 -7.54
N VAL A 94 10.44 10.66 -6.31
CA VAL A 94 11.81 10.72 -5.76
C VAL A 94 12.47 9.35 -5.73
N ASP A 95 11.68 8.28 -5.72
CA ASP A 95 12.18 6.90 -5.82
C ASP A 95 11.07 5.99 -6.30
N LYS A 96 11.42 4.85 -6.87
CA LYS A 96 10.46 3.83 -7.29
C LYS A 96 11.08 2.44 -7.22
N ALA A 97 10.22 1.43 -7.02
CA ALA A 97 10.63 0.05 -6.92
C ALA A 97 9.53 -0.85 -7.50
N SER A 98 9.92 -2.07 -7.84
CA SER A 98 9.00 -3.12 -8.29
C SER A 98 9.17 -4.34 -7.41
N GLN A 99 8.08 -5.03 -7.12
CA GLN A 99 8.15 -6.30 -6.41
C GLN A 99 8.91 -7.36 -7.22
N ALA A 100 9.55 -8.29 -6.50
CA ALA A 100 10.15 -9.46 -7.13
C ALA A 100 9.06 -10.35 -7.76
N PRO A 101 9.34 -11.02 -8.90
CA PRO A 101 8.34 -11.78 -9.65
C PRO A 101 7.61 -12.91 -8.94
N PRO A 102 8.19 -13.69 -8.00
CA PRO A 102 7.46 -14.84 -7.46
C PRO A 102 6.18 -14.44 -6.75
N GLN A 103 5.06 -15.04 -7.18
CA GLN A 103 3.77 -14.89 -6.52
C GLN A 103 3.79 -15.60 -5.16
N LYS A 104 2.89 -15.15 -4.27
CA LYS A 104 2.64 -15.79 -2.97
C LYS A 104 3.86 -15.81 -2.04
N VAL A 105 4.77 -14.87 -2.27
CA VAL A 105 5.95 -14.66 -1.43
C VAL A 105 5.93 -13.23 -0.93
N ALA A 106 5.95 -13.05 0.38
CA ALA A 106 6.04 -11.72 0.97
C ALA A 106 7.43 -11.14 0.66
N SER A 107 7.45 -9.92 0.17
CA SER A 107 8.68 -9.19 -0.12
C SER A 107 8.67 -7.83 0.55
N THR A 108 9.83 -7.42 1.03
CA THR A 108 10.02 -6.13 1.68
C THR A 108 10.75 -5.20 0.73
N LEU A 109 10.15 -4.04 0.48
CA LEU A 109 10.71 -3.02 -0.40
C LEU A 109 10.97 -1.76 0.40
N THR A 110 12.13 -1.15 0.16
CA THR A 110 12.52 0.11 0.77
C THR A 110 12.77 1.15 -0.30
N LEU A 111 12.12 2.30 -0.16
CA LEU A 111 12.35 3.46 -1.01
C LEU A 111 12.95 4.57 -0.16
N SER A 112 13.86 5.32 -0.75
CA SER A 112 14.59 6.39 -0.06
C SER A 112 14.65 7.63 -0.93
N GLY A 113 14.55 8.79 -0.28
CA GLY A 113 14.65 10.07 -0.97
C GLY A 113 14.33 11.21 -0.03
N ALA A 114 14.61 12.43 -0.46
CA ALA A 114 14.34 13.60 0.36
C ALA A 114 12.85 13.98 0.30
N GLY A 115 12.22 14.15 1.46
CA GLY A 115 10.91 14.75 1.53
C GLY A 115 9.75 13.89 1.03
N ILE A 116 9.79 12.59 1.27
CA ILE A 116 8.71 11.69 0.88
C ILE A 116 7.47 12.02 1.71
N THR A 117 6.37 12.37 1.05
CA THR A 117 5.10 12.67 1.68
C THR A 117 3.98 11.71 1.27
N LYS A 118 4.17 10.98 0.18
CA LYS A 118 3.18 10.03 -0.34
C LYS A 118 3.88 8.82 -0.95
N VAL A 119 3.27 7.67 -0.77
CA VAL A 119 3.67 6.43 -1.44
C VAL A 119 2.47 5.91 -2.23
N VAL A 120 2.69 5.52 -3.47
CA VAL A 120 1.65 4.97 -4.33
C VAL A 120 2.03 3.55 -4.72
N VAL A 121 1.12 2.62 -4.46
CA VAL A 121 1.25 1.22 -4.85
C VAL A 121 0.30 0.97 -6.03
N HIS A 122 0.87 0.63 -7.18
CA HIS A 122 0.10 0.24 -8.35
C HIS A 122 0.03 -1.28 -8.44
N SER A 123 -1.18 -1.81 -8.50
CA SER A 123 -1.46 -3.24 -8.60
C SER A 123 -2.10 -3.52 -9.96
N PRO A 124 -1.31 -3.84 -11.00
CA PRO A 124 -1.85 -3.97 -12.37
C PRO A 124 -2.96 -5.02 -12.51
N ALA A 125 -2.90 -6.07 -11.69
CA ALA A 125 -3.87 -7.16 -11.71
C ALA A 125 -4.79 -7.19 -10.49
N ASP A 126 -4.79 -6.15 -9.67
CA ASP A 126 -5.66 -6.03 -8.48
C ASP A 126 -5.52 -7.18 -7.47
N GLU A 127 -4.35 -7.78 -7.33
CA GLU A 127 -4.15 -8.90 -6.41
C GLU A 127 -2.90 -8.69 -5.57
N VAL A 128 -2.87 -7.58 -4.82
CA VAL A 128 -1.76 -7.23 -3.92
C VAL A 128 -2.30 -6.94 -2.53
N ILE A 129 -1.63 -7.48 -1.52
CA ILE A 129 -1.91 -7.22 -0.12
C ILE A 129 -0.72 -6.47 0.49
N LEU A 130 -1.01 -5.36 1.17
CA LEU A 130 -0.04 -4.69 2.02
C LEU A 130 -0.11 -5.29 3.41
N ILE A 131 0.98 -5.90 3.85
CA ILE A 131 1.05 -6.59 5.14
C ILE A 131 1.56 -5.64 6.22
N GLU A 132 2.62 -4.89 5.93
CA GLU A 132 3.27 -4.00 6.89
C GLU A 132 3.78 -2.75 6.19
N PHE A 133 3.83 -1.65 6.94
CA PHE A 133 4.33 -0.37 6.46
C PHE A 133 5.05 0.36 7.59
N CYS A 134 6.16 1.02 7.26
CA CYS A 134 6.81 1.96 8.19
C CYS A 134 7.55 3.05 7.42
N TYR A 135 7.85 4.13 8.12
CA TYR A 135 8.60 5.25 7.56
C TYR A 135 9.48 5.91 8.64
N SER A 136 10.50 6.59 8.19
CA SER A 136 11.39 7.35 9.09
C SER A 136 11.99 8.56 8.42
#